data_a8a68a27a7075a341e8ffd0dfc995efc
#
_entry.id   a8a68a27a7075a341e8ffd0dfc995efc
#
_cell.length_a   1.000
_cell.length_b   1.000
_cell.length_c   1.000
_cell.angle_alpha   90.00
_cell.angle_beta   90.00
_cell.angle_gamma   90.00
#
_symmetry.space_group_name_H-M   'P 1'
#
loop_
_entity.id
_entity.type
_entity.pdbx_description
1 polymer ?
#
loop_
_entity_poly.entity_id
_entity_poly.type
_entity_poly.pdbx_seq_one_letter_code
_entity_poly.pdbx_strand_id
1 'polypeptide(L)'
;MSRIVFVKIAGKSYPMSFSLGASKKIIGKYGSAEKMKSVLEKSKDTDKIDLVTEMIELLTAQGCAYMNYFEKDMPKPDDAPVVDGKWSPLPKEVVEIAVGISDVDELVKKITECLDGGSRKEVETRVEGKNAESGQE
;
A
#
# COMPACT_ATOMS: atom_id res chain seq x y z
N MET A 1 3.83 10.36 -11.84
CA MET A 1 3.07 9.17 -11.49
C MET A 1 3.25 8.77 -10.04
N SER A 2 2.15 8.55 -9.37
CA SER A 2 2.19 8.23 -7.96
C SER A 2 2.33 6.73 -7.72
N ARG A 3 3.10 6.35 -6.72
CA ARG A 3 3.20 4.97 -6.26
C ARG A 3 2.24 4.70 -5.11
N ILE A 4 1.44 5.68 -4.77
CA ILE A 4 0.50 5.55 -3.66
C ILE A 4 -0.77 4.88 -4.15
N VAL A 5 -1.20 3.85 -3.44
CA VAL A 5 -2.48 3.19 -3.68
C VAL A 5 -3.29 3.36 -2.42
N PHE A 6 -4.49 3.91 -2.55
CA PHE A 6 -5.34 4.14 -1.38
C PHE A 6 -6.22 2.93 -1.12
N VAL A 7 -6.35 2.58 0.16
CA VAL A 7 -7.27 1.53 0.59
C VAL A 7 -8.23 2.13 1.61
N LYS A 8 -9.52 1.85 1.44
CA LYS A 8 -10.54 2.39 2.35
C LYS A 8 -10.79 1.42 3.50
N ILE A 9 -10.59 1.89 4.72
CA ILE A 9 -10.80 1.08 5.93
C ILE A 9 -11.53 1.96 6.94
N ALA A 10 -12.66 1.48 7.43
CA ALA A 10 -13.46 2.19 8.44
C ALA A 10 -13.77 3.62 8.01
N GLY A 11 -14.09 3.82 6.74
CA GLY A 11 -14.50 5.12 6.22
C GLY A 11 -13.36 6.08 5.90
N LYS A 12 -12.12 5.68 6.11
CA LYS A 12 -10.96 6.52 5.82
C LYS A 12 -10.13 5.91 4.70
N SER A 13 -9.50 6.77 3.89
CA SER A 13 -8.66 6.34 2.78
C SER A 13 -7.21 6.38 3.21
N TYR A 14 -6.62 5.21 3.40
CA TYR A 14 -5.24 5.08 3.85
C TYR A 14 -4.31 4.95 2.66
N PRO A 15 -3.24 5.76 2.62
CA PRO A 15 -2.25 5.63 1.55
C PRO A 15 -1.32 4.46 1.83
N MET A 16 -1.08 3.64 0.81
CA MET A 16 -0.13 2.54 0.87
C MET A 16 0.99 2.80 -0.12
N SER A 17 2.20 2.47 0.27
CA SER A 17 3.37 2.64 -0.59
C SER A 17 4.27 1.42 -0.50
N PHE A 18 4.61 0.85 -1.66
CA PHE A 18 5.63 -0.19 -1.73
C PHE A 18 6.98 0.50 -1.95
N SER A 19 7.44 1.15 -0.91
CA SER A 19 8.67 1.91 -0.90
C SER A 19 9.89 0.99 -0.79
N LEU A 20 11.08 1.57 -0.88
CA LEU A 20 12.31 0.80 -0.60
C LEU A 20 12.29 0.24 0.82
N GLY A 21 11.76 1.01 1.78
CA GLY A 21 11.65 0.51 3.15
C GLY A 21 10.76 -0.70 3.26
N ALA A 22 9.61 -0.68 2.56
CA ALA A 22 8.72 -1.83 2.52
C ALA A 22 9.37 -2.99 1.78
N SER A 23 10.01 -2.71 0.65
CA SER A 23 10.70 -3.74 -0.14
C SER A 23 11.75 -4.46 0.69
N LYS A 24 12.51 -3.70 1.46
CA LYS A 24 13.56 -4.26 2.31
C LYS A 24 12.99 -5.29 3.28
N LYS A 25 11.86 -4.96 3.89
CA LYS A 25 11.23 -5.87 4.85
C LYS A 25 10.63 -7.09 4.16
N ILE A 26 9.99 -6.89 3.01
CA ILE A 26 9.38 -7.98 2.28
C ILE A 26 10.44 -8.94 1.74
N ILE A 27 11.49 -8.41 1.14
CA ILE A 27 12.58 -9.23 0.63
C ILE A 27 13.25 -9.99 1.76
N GLY A 28 13.47 -9.32 2.89
CA GLY A 28 14.12 -9.96 4.03
C GLY A 28 13.32 -11.11 4.62
N LYS A 29 11.99 -11.04 4.56
CA LYS A 29 11.13 -12.06 5.15
C LYS A 29 10.68 -13.12 4.15
N TYR A 30 10.42 -12.73 2.90
CA TYR A 30 9.81 -13.61 1.91
C TYR A 30 10.72 -13.92 0.72
N GLY A 31 11.80 -13.19 0.57
CA GLY A 31 12.73 -13.38 -0.53
C GLY A 31 12.53 -12.45 -1.70
N SER A 32 11.29 -12.14 -2.05
CA SER A 32 10.98 -11.22 -3.14
C SER A 32 9.51 -10.81 -3.05
N ALA A 33 9.14 -9.75 -3.77
CA ALA A 33 7.75 -9.33 -3.86
C ALA A 33 6.90 -10.41 -4.53
N GLU A 34 7.46 -11.10 -5.52
CA GLU A 34 6.75 -12.18 -6.23
C GLU A 34 6.43 -13.32 -5.28
N LYS A 35 7.40 -13.70 -4.45
CA LYS A 35 7.17 -14.75 -3.46
C LYS A 35 6.13 -14.33 -2.44
N MET A 36 6.18 -13.07 -2.02
CA MET A 36 5.18 -12.53 -1.10
C MET A 36 3.78 -12.64 -1.70
N LYS A 37 3.62 -12.24 -2.96
CA LYS A 37 2.31 -12.31 -3.61
C LYS A 37 1.83 -13.75 -3.71
N SER A 38 2.74 -14.68 -4.00
CA SER A 38 2.40 -16.09 -4.08
C SER A 38 1.92 -16.62 -2.73
N VAL A 39 2.63 -16.28 -1.65
CA VAL A 39 2.24 -16.68 -0.31
C VAL A 39 0.88 -16.12 0.05
N LEU A 40 0.65 -14.86 -0.31
CA LEU A 40 -0.62 -14.20 -0.03
C LEU A 40 -1.79 -14.91 -0.72
N GLU A 41 -1.60 -15.30 -1.98
CA GLU A 41 -2.64 -15.99 -2.73
C GLU A 41 -2.91 -17.40 -2.20
N LYS A 42 -1.86 -18.10 -1.77
CA LYS A 42 -1.97 -19.50 -1.37
C LYS A 42 -2.32 -19.70 0.09
N SER A 43 -2.12 -18.69 0.92
CA SER A 43 -2.41 -18.82 2.34
C SER A 43 -3.91 -18.91 2.57
N LYS A 44 -4.29 -19.51 3.69
CA LYS A 44 -5.70 -19.74 4.03
C LYS A 44 -5.94 -19.45 5.49
N ASP A 45 -7.20 -19.16 5.80
CA ASP A 45 -7.67 -19.05 7.18
C ASP A 45 -6.88 -18.01 7.96
N THR A 46 -6.44 -18.35 9.15
CA THR A 46 -5.74 -17.39 10.02
C THR A 46 -4.42 -16.93 9.43
N ASP A 47 -3.74 -17.78 8.66
CA ASP A 47 -2.49 -17.39 8.02
C ASP A 47 -2.72 -16.25 7.03
N LYS A 48 -3.80 -16.33 6.26
CA LYS A 48 -4.12 -15.26 5.32
C LYS A 48 -4.49 -13.97 6.05
N ILE A 49 -5.26 -14.09 7.14
CA ILE A 49 -5.64 -12.93 7.92
C ILE A 49 -4.40 -12.23 8.48
N ASP A 50 -3.48 -13.01 9.07
CA ASP A 50 -2.24 -12.44 9.61
C ASP A 50 -1.42 -11.75 8.54
N LEU A 51 -1.33 -12.36 7.36
CA LEU A 51 -0.54 -11.83 6.28
C LEU A 51 -1.14 -10.54 5.72
N VAL A 52 -2.47 -10.52 5.54
CA VAL A 52 -3.17 -9.32 5.05
C VAL A 52 -2.98 -8.16 6.02
N THR A 53 -3.21 -8.41 7.31
CA THR A 53 -3.11 -7.33 8.30
C THR A 53 -1.68 -6.85 8.46
N GLU A 54 -0.71 -7.75 8.36
CA GLU A 54 0.71 -7.38 8.39
C GLU A 54 1.07 -6.49 7.21
N MET A 55 0.57 -6.83 6.01
CA MET A 55 0.86 -6.02 4.82
C MET A 55 0.19 -4.66 4.89
N ILE A 56 -1.05 -4.60 5.35
CA ILE A 56 -1.74 -3.32 5.51
C ILE A 56 -0.95 -2.43 6.47
N GLU A 57 -0.51 -2.99 7.60
CA GLU A 57 0.29 -2.20 8.55
C GLU A 57 1.56 -1.67 7.90
N LEU A 58 2.31 -2.53 7.23
CA LEU A 58 3.58 -2.13 6.62
C LEU A 58 3.38 -1.09 5.53
N LEU A 59 2.46 -1.34 4.61
CA LEU A 59 2.30 -0.46 3.45
C LEU A 59 1.67 0.87 3.82
N THR A 60 0.73 0.88 4.77
CA THR A 60 0.13 2.15 5.21
C THR A 60 1.12 2.97 6.02
N ALA A 61 2.00 2.32 6.80
CA ALA A 61 3.03 3.06 7.52
C ALA A 61 3.93 3.81 6.54
N GLN A 62 4.31 3.15 5.45
CA GLN A 62 5.15 3.79 4.45
C GLN A 62 4.39 4.87 3.68
N GLY A 63 3.12 4.61 3.34
CA GLY A 63 2.31 5.58 2.62
C GLY A 63 2.07 6.84 3.43
N CYS A 64 1.72 6.68 4.71
CA CYS A 64 1.50 7.83 5.58
C CYS A 64 2.79 8.61 5.79
N ALA A 65 3.91 7.92 5.96
CA ALA A 65 5.20 8.59 6.08
C ALA A 65 5.51 9.42 4.84
N TYR A 66 5.24 8.85 3.66
CA TYR A 66 5.42 9.57 2.40
C TYR A 66 4.60 10.85 2.38
N MET A 67 3.30 10.74 2.71
CA MET A 67 2.42 11.90 2.68
C MET A 67 2.87 12.97 3.68
N ASN A 68 3.27 12.55 4.88
CA ASN A 68 3.70 13.50 5.91
C ASN A 68 4.98 14.21 5.54
N TYR A 69 5.85 13.57 4.81
CA TYR A 69 7.15 14.13 4.47
C TYR A 69 7.13 14.94 3.18
N PHE A 70 6.48 14.41 2.15
CA PHE A 70 6.53 15.02 0.82
C PHE A 70 5.28 15.79 0.43
N GLU A 71 4.15 15.55 1.11
CA GLU A 71 2.87 16.17 0.76
C GLU A 71 2.27 16.91 1.93
N LYS A 72 3.07 17.30 2.89
CA LYS A 72 2.55 17.88 4.14
C LYS A 72 1.81 19.19 3.94
N ASP A 73 2.14 19.94 2.90
CA ASP A 73 1.53 21.23 2.63
C ASP A 73 0.34 21.14 1.68
N MET A 74 0.04 19.94 1.20
CA MET A 74 -1.09 19.76 0.31
C MET A 74 -2.39 19.63 1.10
N PRO A 75 -3.51 20.08 0.54
CA PRO A 75 -4.80 19.89 1.20
C PRO A 75 -5.10 18.42 1.38
N LYS A 76 -5.68 18.07 2.53
CA LYS A 76 -6.04 16.70 2.82
C LYS A 76 -7.50 16.47 2.50
N PRO A 77 -7.85 15.33 1.87
CA PRO A 77 -9.26 15.03 1.62
C PRO A 77 -10.01 14.80 2.94
N ASP A 78 -11.35 14.88 2.86
CA ASP A 78 -12.18 14.75 4.04
C ASP A 78 -12.04 13.37 4.70
N ASP A 79 -11.77 12.33 3.90
CA ASP A 79 -11.62 10.98 4.43
C ASP A 79 -10.18 10.61 4.74
N ALA A 80 -9.28 11.59 4.82
CA ALA A 80 -7.89 11.32 5.20
C ALA A 80 -7.81 10.86 6.65
N PRO A 81 -7.01 9.83 6.94
CA PRO A 81 -6.84 9.35 8.32
C PRO A 81 -5.83 10.22 9.07
N VAL A 82 -6.27 11.40 9.47
CA VAL A 82 -5.41 12.40 10.07
C VAL A 82 -5.63 12.47 11.57
N VAL A 83 -4.53 12.42 12.34
CA VAL A 83 -4.54 12.61 13.78
C VAL A 83 -3.52 13.68 14.11
N ASP A 84 -3.95 14.72 14.79
CA ASP A 84 -3.10 15.86 15.14
C ASP A 84 -2.41 16.44 13.91
N GLY A 85 -3.15 16.54 12.81
CA GLY A 85 -2.66 17.13 11.57
C GLY A 85 -1.78 16.26 10.73
N LYS A 86 -1.54 15.02 11.13
CA LYS A 86 -0.64 14.11 10.42
C LYS A 86 -1.35 12.86 9.95
N TRP A 87 -1.00 12.40 8.74
CA TRP A 87 -1.47 11.12 8.24
C TRP A 87 -0.98 10.03 9.20
N SER A 88 -1.90 9.19 9.64
CA SER A 88 -1.60 8.21 10.68
C SER A 88 -1.97 6.81 10.21
N PRO A 89 -1.02 5.86 10.22
CA PRO A 89 -1.28 4.50 9.75
C PRO A 89 -2.02 3.69 10.80
N LEU A 90 -2.43 2.48 10.40
CA LEU A 90 -3.11 1.55 11.29
C LEU A 90 -2.16 0.46 11.74
N PRO A 91 -2.00 0.28 13.05
CA PRO A 91 -1.31 -0.91 13.56
C PRO A 91 -2.09 -2.17 13.20
N LYS A 92 -1.39 -3.28 13.14
CA LYS A 92 -1.99 -4.56 12.78
C LYS A 92 -3.23 -4.87 13.61
N GLU A 93 -3.14 -4.68 14.92
CA GLU A 93 -4.26 -4.98 15.82
C GLU A 93 -5.49 -4.13 15.53
N VAL A 94 -5.27 -2.90 15.09
CA VAL A 94 -6.38 -2.01 14.76
C VAL A 94 -7.01 -2.41 13.44
N VAL A 95 -6.20 -2.85 12.48
CA VAL A 95 -6.75 -3.39 11.23
C VAL A 95 -7.66 -4.57 11.54
N GLU A 96 -7.25 -5.44 12.46
CA GLU A 96 -8.03 -6.60 12.84
C GLU A 96 -9.37 -6.24 13.47
N ILE A 97 -9.46 -5.07 14.10
CA ILE A 97 -10.72 -4.58 14.64
C ILE A 97 -11.60 -3.98 13.54
N ALA A 98 -10.98 -3.31 12.59
CA ALA A 98 -11.67 -2.46 11.63
C ALA A 98 -12.31 -3.21 10.46
N VAL A 99 -11.78 -4.37 10.09
CA VAL A 99 -12.25 -5.10 8.91
C VAL A 99 -12.77 -6.48 9.30
N GLY A 100 -13.64 -7.03 8.43
CA GLY A 100 -14.20 -8.35 8.64
C GLY A 100 -13.71 -9.31 7.57
N ILE A 101 -14.10 -10.57 7.75
CA ILE A 101 -13.68 -11.64 6.82
C ILE A 101 -14.15 -11.35 5.39
N SER A 102 -15.28 -10.68 5.23
CA SER A 102 -15.81 -10.36 3.90
C SER A 102 -14.98 -9.29 3.18
N ASP A 103 -14.10 -8.60 3.90
CA ASP A 103 -13.25 -7.55 3.30
C ASP A 103 -11.92 -8.09 2.80
N VAL A 104 -11.56 -9.33 3.15
CA VAL A 104 -10.23 -9.87 2.90
C VAL A 104 -9.86 -9.87 1.43
N ASP A 105 -10.79 -10.30 0.57
CA ASP A 105 -10.48 -10.37 -0.87
C ASP A 105 -10.19 -9.00 -1.46
N GLU A 106 -10.92 -7.98 -1.06
CA GLU A 106 -10.68 -6.62 -1.54
C GLU A 106 -9.33 -6.10 -1.02
N LEU A 107 -9.00 -6.41 0.22
CA LEU A 107 -7.73 -6.01 0.79
C LEU A 107 -6.55 -6.66 0.06
N VAL A 108 -6.68 -7.96 -0.26
CA VAL A 108 -5.67 -8.68 -1.04
C VAL A 108 -5.46 -8.00 -2.39
N LYS A 109 -6.57 -7.63 -3.03
CA LYS A 109 -6.52 -6.95 -4.32
C LYS A 109 -5.75 -5.63 -4.23
N LYS A 110 -6.03 -4.84 -3.20
CA LYS A 110 -5.37 -3.55 -3.03
C LYS A 110 -3.90 -3.71 -2.69
N ILE A 111 -3.56 -4.70 -1.87
CA ILE A 111 -2.17 -5.00 -1.55
C ILE A 111 -1.41 -5.36 -2.83
N THR A 112 -1.98 -6.25 -3.64
CA THR A 112 -1.37 -6.68 -4.90
C THR A 112 -1.16 -5.50 -5.84
N GLU A 113 -2.17 -4.64 -5.96
CA GLU A 113 -2.08 -3.42 -6.74
C GLU A 113 -0.90 -2.55 -6.30
N CYS A 114 -0.75 -2.40 -4.99
CA CYS A 114 0.31 -1.59 -4.41
C CYS A 114 1.69 -2.19 -4.73
N LEU A 115 1.82 -3.51 -4.57
CA LEU A 115 3.08 -4.18 -4.87
C LEU A 115 3.44 -4.05 -6.35
N ASP A 116 2.47 -4.20 -7.22
CA ASP A 116 2.70 -4.07 -8.66
C ASP A 116 3.09 -2.65 -9.03
N GLY A 117 2.43 -1.66 -8.45
CA GLY A 117 2.75 -0.25 -8.72
C GLY A 117 4.15 0.12 -8.27
N GLY A 118 4.54 -0.37 -7.09
CA GLY A 118 5.87 -0.10 -6.57
C GLY A 118 6.98 -0.80 -7.32
N SER A 119 6.65 -1.88 -8.03
CA SER A 119 7.63 -2.64 -8.81
C SER A 119 7.89 -2.03 -10.18
N ARG A 120 7.05 -1.11 -10.66
CA ARG A 120 7.23 -0.50 -11.97
C ARG A 120 8.34 0.54 -11.95
N LYS A 121 9.02 0.67 -13.07
CA LYS A 121 9.91 1.80 -13.27
C LYS A 121 9.10 3.04 -13.56
N GLU A 122 9.48 4.15 -12.98
CA GLU A 122 8.76 5.41 -13.16
C GLU A 122 9.23 6.22 -14.32
N VAL A 123 10.16 5.80 -14.98
CA VAL A 123 10.74 6.56 -16.07
C VAL A 123 9.73 7.10 -17.04
N GLU A 124 9.88 7.23 -17.05
CA GLU A 124 9.71 7.50 -17.73
C GLU A 124 9.68 8.21 -18.29
N THR A 125 9.84 8.15 -18.27
CA THR A 125 9.82 8.67 -18.53
C THR A 125 9.51 9.59 -19.04
N ARG A 126 9.57 9.81 -19.15
CA ARG A 126 9.32 10.55 -19.46
C ARG A 126 9.30 11.01 -20.36
N VAL A 127 9.32 10.74 -20.93
CA VAL A 127 9.02 10.99 -21.42
C VAL A 127 8.38 11.28 -22.00
N GLU A 128 8.38 10.93 -22.32
CA GLU A 128 7.60 10.87 -22.39
C GLU A 128 6.96 11.14 -22.70
N GLY A 129 7.09 11.19 -23.25
CA GLY A 129 6.41 11.14 -23.15
C GLY A 129 5.99 11.24 -23.68
N LYS A 130 6.08 11.13 -23.94
CA LYS A 130 5.68 10.78 -24.14
C LYS A 130 5.16 10.43 -24.37
N ASN A 131 5.40 10.35 -24.74
CA ASN A 131 4.82 9.71 -24.71
C ASN A 131 4.35 9.36 -24.65
N ALA A 132 4.51 9.40 -24.83
CA ALA A 132 3.98 8.76 -24.44
C ALA A 132 3.53 8.47 -24.50
N GLU A 133 3.66 8.30 -24.62
CA GLU A 133 3.21 7.70 -24.38
C GLU A 133 2.92 7.17 -24.31
N SER A 134 3.14 7.30 -24.49
CA SER A 134 2.83 6.56 -24.18
C SER A 134 2.71 5.90 -24.11
N GLY A 135 2.81 5.69 -24.20
CA GLY A 135 2.78 4.79 -23.81
C GLY A 135 2.91 4.32 -23.71
N GLN A 136 3.17 3.93 -23.67
CA GLN A 136 3.37 3.36 -23.32
C GLN A 136 3.27 3.07 -22.92
N GLU A 137 3.54 2.86 -22.84
CA GLU A 137 3.50 2.53 -22.34
C GLU A 137 3.28 2.31 -22.25
#